data_1d146ba54b465134b01f45214b5bfb98
#
_entry.id   1d146ba54b465134b01f45214b5bfb98
#
_cell.length_a   1.000
_cell.length_b   1.000
_cell.length_c   1.000
_cell.angle_alpha   90.00
_cell.angle_beta   90.00
_cell.angle_gamma   90.00
#
_symmetry.space_group_name_H-M   'P 1'
#
loop_
_entity.id
_entity.type
_entity.pdbx_description
1 polymer ?
#
loop_
_entity_poly.entity_id
_entity_poly.type
_entity_poly.pdbx_seq_one_letter_code
_entity_poly.pdbx_strand_id
1 'polypeptide(L)'
;MGAIANDWLVPLSAEFKKPYYASLYKKVVEEYTTHVVYPPSDEIFTAFNLTPLSKVKVVILGQDPYHEPGQAHGLSFSVKPGVEIPPSLVNIYKELHEDLGCYIPDNGYLVKLSLIHI
;
A
#
# COMPACT_ATOMS: atom_id res chain seq x y z
N MET A 1 14.93 -2.27 -4.97
CA MET A 1 13.49 -1.97 -5.01
C MET A 1 12.72 -3.25 -5.27
N GLY A 2 11.55 -3.43 -4.65
CA GLY A 2 10.70 -4.60 -4.87
C GLY A 2 10.22 -4.71 -6.31
N ALA A 3 9.81 -5.91 -6.72
CA ALA A 3 9.32 -6.18 -8.06
C ALA A 3 7.83 -6.53 -8.05
N ILE A 4 7.14 -6.28 -9.15
CA ILE A 4 5.77 -6.74 -9.38
C ILE A 4 5.84 -8.15 -9.98
N ALA A 5 5.22 -9.13 -9.29
CA ALA A 5 5.38 -10.54 -9.59
C ALA A 5 4.15 -11.20 -10.24
N ASN A 6 3.13 -10.43 -10.62
CA ASN A 6 1.87 -10.97 -11.15
C ASN A 6 1.40 -10.24 -12.42
N ASP A 7 0.11 -10.38 -12.78
CA ASP A 7 -0.49 -9.86 -14.01
C ASP A 7 -0.56 -8.33 -14.13
N TRP A 8 -0.17 -7.58 -13.10
CA TRP A 8 0.03 -6.15 -13.19
C TRP A 8 1.25 -5.76 -14.05
N LEU A 9 2.25 -6.65 -14.14
CA LEU A 9 3.51 -6.33 -14.79
C LEU A 9 3.34 -5.97 -16.26
N VAL A 10 2.53 -6.72 -17.01
CA VAL A 10 2.34 -6.50 -18.45
C VAL A 10 1.71 -5.13 -18.75
N PRO A 11 0.54 -4.78 -18.18
CA PRO A 11 -0.06 -3.47 -18.46
C PRO A 11 0.76 -2.29 -17.94
N LEU A 12 1.52 -2.46 -16.86
CA LEU A 12 2.38 -1.40 -16.32
C LEU A 12 3.72 -1.27 -17.03
N SER A 13 4.13 -2.26 -17.81
CA SER A 13 5.43 -2.23 -18.51
C SER A 13 5.57 -1.05 -19.45
N ALA A 14 4.50 -0.65 -20.14
CA ALA A 14 4.51 0.51 -21.02
C ALA A 14 4.74 1.82 -20.24
N GLU A 15 4.18 1.92 -19.04
CA GLU A 15 4.35 3.06 -18.15
C GLU A 15 5.79 3.18 -17.65
N PHE A 16 6.41 2.04 -17.31
CA PHE A 16 7.79 1.98 -16.82
C PHE A 16 8.83 2.39 -17.89
N LYS A 17 8.45 2.36 -19.18
CA LYS A 17 9.33 2.79 -20.29
C LYS A 17 9.25 4.29 -20.56
N LYS A 18 8.33 5.01 -19.95
CA LYS A 18 8.17 6.45 -20.18
C LYS A 18 9.30 7.25 -19.51
N PRO A 19 9.72 8.39 -20.11
CA PRO A 19 10.82 9.20 -19.58
C PRO A 19 10.62 9.66 -18.14
N TYR A 20 9.41 10.03 -17.76
CA TYR A 20 9.13 10.48 -16.39
C TYR A 20 9.41 9.38 -15.36
N TYR A 21 9.15 8.11 -15.71
CA TYR A 21 9.39 6.98 -14.81
C TYR A 21 10.88 6.79 -14.54
N ALA A 22 11.72 6.88 -15.57
CA ALA A 22 13.16 6.79 -15.39
C ALA A 22 13.69 7.89 -14.46
N SER A 23 13.22 9.12 -14.63
CA SER A 23 13.56 10.24 -13.77
C SER A 23 13.09 10.05 -12.33
N LEU A 24 11.84 9.61 -12.15
CA LEU A 24 11.28 9.29 -10.84
C LEU A 24 12.05 8.16 -10.15
N TYR A 25 12.33 7.09 -10.87
CA TYR A 25 13.09 5.94 -10.36
C TYR A 25 14.45 6.36 -9.81
N LYS A 26 15.20 7.15 -10.60
CA LYS A 26 16.51 7.67 -10.18
C LYS A 26 16.41 8.47 -8.89
N LYS A 27 15.43 9.37 -8.80
CA LYS A 27 15.21 10.19 -7.61
C LYS A 27 14.85 9.35 -6.38
N VAL A 28 13.96 8.37 -6.55
CA VAL A 28 13.56 7.47 -5.46
C VAL A 28 14.74 6.63 -4.96
N VAL A 29 15.56 6.08 -5.85
CA VAL A 29 16.77 5.33 -5.48
C VAL A 29 17.74 6.22 -4.70
N GLU A 30 17.93 7.46 -5.12
CA GLU A 30 18.76 8.43 -4.41
C GLU A 30 18.25 8.69 -3.00
N GLU A 31 16.94 8.88 -2.82
CA GLU A 31 16.34 9.08 -1.50
C GLU A 31 16.55 7.87 -0.59
N TYR A 32 16.33 6.65 -1.07
CA TYR A 32 16.57 5.43 -0.30
C TYR A 32 18.04 5.24 0.07
N THR A 33 18.97 5.78 -0.72
CA THR A 33 20.41 5.69 -0.46
C THR A 33 20.86 6.69 0.61
N THR A 34 20.24 7.86 0.67
CA THR A 34 20.67 9.00 1.49
C THR A 34 19.81 9.22 2.73
N HIS A 35 18.59 8.73 2.74
CA HIS A 35 17.61 8.93 3.82
C HIS A 35 16.93 7.62 4.22
N VAL A 36 16.30 7.64 5.40
CA VAL A 36 15.35 6.59 5.78
C VAL A 36 14.00 6.92 5.12
N VAL A 37 13.52 6.03 4.26
CA VAL A 37 12.27 6.22 3.51
C VAL A 37 11.28 5.12 3.85
N TYR A 38 10.00 5.45 3.95
CA TYR A 38 8.90 4.52 4.19
C TYR A 38 7.92 4.51 3.02
N PRO A 39 7.37 3.37 2.66
CA PRO A 39 7.69 2.01 3.14
C PRO A 39 9.11 1.57 2.74
N PRO A 40 9.64 0.48 3.32
CA PRO A 40 10.88 -0.14 2.81
C PRO A 40 10.79 -0.43 1.31
N SER A 41 11.91 -0.38 0.61
CA SER A 41 11.94 -0.46 -0.85
C SER A 41 11.35 -1.74 -1.44
N ASP A 42 11.41 -2.84 -0.71
CA ASP A 42 10.82 -4.12 -1.09
C ASP A 42 9.30 -4.20 -0.84
N GLU A 43 8.72 -3.21 -0.18
CA GLU A 43 7.29 -3.15 0.14
C GLU A 43 6.53 -2.10 -0.69
N ILE A 44 7.19 -1.38 -1.60
CA ILE A 44 6.54 -0.33 -2.42
C ILE A 44 5.35 -0.87 -3.22
N PHE A 45 5.48 -2.06 -3.78
CA PHE A 45 4.47 -2.68 -4.64
C PHE A 45 3.62 -3.74 -3.94
N THR A 46 3.55 -3.72 -2.62
CA THR A 46 2.77 -4.68 -1.83
C THR A 46 1.32 -4.78 -2.31
N ALA A 47 0.65 -3.65 -2.55
CA ALA A 47 -0.74 -3.63 -3.00
C ALA A 47 -0.93 -4.40 -4.32
N PHE A 48 -0.05 -4.21 -5.28
CA PHE A 48 -0.10 -4.94 -6.55
C PHE A 48 0.14 -6.44 -6.38
N ASN A 49 1.12 -6.80 -5.56
CA ASN A 49 1.49 -8.21 -5.36
C ASN A 49 0.45 -8.99 -4.56
N LEU A 50 -0.29 -8.34 -3.67
CA LEU A 50 -1.34 -8.99 -2.89
C LEU A 50 -2.64 -9.20 -3.67
N THR A 51 -2.98 -8.30 -4.59
CA THR A 51 -4.22 -8.39 -5.35
C THR A 51 -3.92 -8.35 -6.84
N PRO A 52 -3.92 -9.50 -7.54
CA PRO A 52 -3.74 -9.54 -9.00
C PRO A 52 -4.74 -8.66 -9.73
N LEU A 53 -4.34 -8.05 -10.85
CA LEU A 53 -5.18 -7.16 -11.64
C LEU A 53 -6.53 -7.81 -12.00
N SER A 54 -6.51 -9.09 -12.38
CA SER A 54 -7.71 -9.86 -12.73
C SER A 54 -8.73 -9.99 -11.59
N LYS A 55 -8.32 -9.73 -10.35
CA LYS A 55 -9.17 -9.85 -9.16
C LYS A 55 -9.53 -8.51 -8.52
N VAL A 56 -9.01 -7.41 -9.05
CA VAL A 56 -9.30 -6.08 -8.51
C VAL A 56 -10.75 -5.71 -8.75
N LYS A 57 -11.44 -5.28 -7.70
CA LYS A 57 -12.80 -4.74 -7.76
C LYS A 57 -12.85 -3.27 -7.35
N VAL A 58 -12.01 -2.88 -6.40
CA VAL A 58 -11.93 -1.52 -5.87
C VAL A 58 -10.48 -1.13 -5.75
N VAL A 59 -10.15 0.11 -6.11
CA VAL A 59 -8.84 0.72 -5.89
C VAL A 59 -9.00 1.83 -4.85
N ILE A 60 -8.22 1.76 -3.77
CA ILE A 60 -8.16 2.80 -2.76
C ILE A 60 -6.85 3.56 -2.96
N LEU A 61 -6.98 4.84 -3.29
CA LEU A 61 -5.83 5.72 -3.49
C LEU A 61 -5.66 6.62 -2.26
N GLY A 62 -4.56 6.45 -1.54
CA GLY A 62 -4.18 7.33 -0.45
C GLY A 62 -3.41 8.56 -0.92
N GLN A 63 -3.16 9.50 -0.02
CA GLN A 63 -2.41 10.72 -0.31
C GLN A 63 -0.89 10.42 -0.35
N ASP A 64 -0.35 9.91 0.75
CA ASP A 64 1.06 9.61 0.95
C ASP A 64 1.23 8.47 1.98
N PRO A 65 2.38 7.81 1.99
CA PRO A 65 2.69 6.82 3.02
C PRO A 65 2.80 7.46 4.41
N TYR A 66 2.52 6.68 5.45
CA TYR A 66 2.82 7.09 6.83
C TYR A 66 4.32 7.35 7.01
N HIS A 67 4.67 8.29 7.89
CA HIS A 67 6.05 8.75 8.07
C HIS A 67 6.75 8.23 9.33
N GLU A 68 6.03 7.51 10.20
CA GLU A 68 6.63 6.93 11.39
C GLU A 68 7.19 5.52 11.13
N PRO A 69 8.24 5.12 11.89
CA PRO A 69 8.81 3.77 11.75
C PRO A 69 7.77 2.67 11.94
N GLY A 70 7.79 1.66 11.08
CA GLY A 70 6.92 0.48 11.17
C GLY A 70 5.48 0.68 10.72
N GLN A 71 5.08 1.87 10.32
CA GLN A 71 3.70 2.12 9.85
C GLN A 71 3.50 1.68 8.41
N ALA A 72 4.10 2.37 7.44
CA ALA A 72 3.89 2.11 6.02
C ALA A 72 4.47 0.77 5.58
N HIS A 73 3.70 0.01 4.80
CA HIS A 73 4.14 -1.25 4.21
C HIS A 73 3.58 -1.51 2.81
N GLY A 74 3.14 -0.46 2.11
CA GLY A 74 2.69 -0.53 0.71
C GLY A 74 1.20 -0.76 0.51
N LEU A 75 0.38 -0.65 1.56
CA LEU A 75 -1.08 -0.67 1.49
C LEU A 75 -1.66 0.60 2.08
N SER A 76 -2.55 1.27 1.34
CA SER A 76 -3.22 2.49 1.80
C SER A 76 -3.94 2.25 3.14
N PHE A 77 -3.74 3.18 4.08
CA PHE A 77 -4.29 3.18 5.44
C PHE A 77 -3.83 2.06 6.36
N SER A 78 -3.16 1.04 5.85
CA SER A 78 -2.69 -0.11 6.63
C SER A 78 -1.41 0.21 7.39
N VAL A 79 -1.26 -0.35 8.58
CA VAL A 79 -0.02 -0.36 9.36
C VAL A 79 0.40 -1.78 9.68
N LYS A 80 1.68 -1.97 9.98
CA LYS A 80 2.20 -3.29 10.37
C LYS A 80 1.61 -3.76 11.70
N PRO A 81 1.55 -5.09 11.95
CA PRO A 81 1.12 -5.62 13.24
C PRO A 81 1.94 -5.03 14.40
N GLY A 82 1.28 -4.77 15.52
CA GLY A 82 1.92 -4.18 16.71
C GLY A 82 2.06 -2.66 16.68
N VAL A 83 1.66 -2.01 15.61
CA VAL A 83 1.64 -0.54 15.50
C VAL A 83 0.25 -0.03 15.87
N GLU A 84 0.20 1.09 16.58
CA GLU A 84 -1.06 1.76 16.93
C GLU A 84 -1.87 2.11 15.67
N ILE A 85 -3.19 1.88 15.75
CA ILE A 85 -4.10 2.18 14.63
C ILE A 85 -4.15 3.69 14.42
N PRO A 86 -3.78 4.21 13.23
CA PRO A 86 -3.82 5.64 12.96
C PRO A 86 -5.26 6.21 13.00
N PRO A 87 -5.42 7.50 13.31
CA PRO A 87 -6.73 8.12 13.41
C PRO A 87 -7.62 7.98 12.17
N SER A 88 -7.03 8.07 10.98
CA SER A 88 -7.76 7.87 9.72
C SER A 88 -8.35 6.46 9.60
N LEU A 89 -7.60 5.45 10.02
CA LEU A 89 -8.07 4.06 10.00
C LEU A 89 -9.11 3.80 11.10
N VAL A 90 -8.95 4.41 12.26
CA VAL A 90 -9.98 4.36 13.32
C VAL A 90 -11.32 4.86 12.77
N ASN A 91 -11.32 5.95 12.03
CA ASN A 91 -12.53 6.50 11.41
C ASN A 91 -13.12 5.55 10.35
N ILE A 92 -12.29 4.90 9.54
CA ILE A 92 -12.74 3.90 8.57
C ILE A 92 -13.40 2.72 9.28
N TYR A 93 -12.78 2.19 10.33
CA TYR A 93 -13.35 1.08 11.10
C TYR A 93 -14.67 1.46 11.77
N LYS A 94 -14.77 2.67 12.29
CA LYS A 94 -16.00 3.19 12.88
C LYS A 94 -17.12 3.23 11.84
N GLU A 95 -16.86 3.76 10.67
CA GLU A 95 -17.82 3.85 9.58
C GLU A 95 -18.30 2.45 9.13
N LEU A 96 -17.36 1.52 8.95
CA LEU A 96 -17.71 0.13 8.60
C LEU A 96 -18.58 -0.55 9.66
N HIS A 97 -18.32 -0.27 10.94
CA HIS A 97 -19.13 -0.78 12.03
C HIS A 97 -20.55 -0.19 12.05
N GLU A 98 -20.65 1.13 11.91
CA GLU A 98 -21.94 1.83 11.95
C GLU A 98 -22.80 1.52 10.73
N ASP A 99 -22.22 1.43 9.54
CA ASP A 99 -22.96 1.21 8.28
C ASP A 99 -23.30 -0.27 8.04
N LEU A 100 -22.32 -1.16 8.24
CA LEU A 100 -22.44 -2.57 7.85
C LEU A 100 -22.48 -3.54 9.04
N GLY A 101 -22.35 -3.06 10.26
CA GLY A 101 -22.30 -3.91 11.44
C GLY A 101 -21.03 -4.76 11.56
N CYS A 102 -19.96 -4.42 10.83
CA CYS A 102 -18.69 -5.12 10.93
C CYS A 102 -18.08 -4.96 12.31
N TYR A 103 -17.40 -6.01 12.82
CA TYR A 103 -16.64 -5.85 14.06
C TYR A 103 -15.45 -4.93 13.84
N ILE A 104 -15.03 -4.24 14.90
CA ILE A 104 -13.84 -3.38 14.84
C ILE A 104 -12.61 -4.24 15.16
N PRO A 105 -11.65 -4.38 14.23
CA PRO A 105 -10.41 -5.11 14.49
C PRO A 105 -9.57 -4.45 15.58
N ASP A 106 -8.75 -5.24 16.26
CA ASP A 106 -7.82 -4.78 17.29
C ASP A 106 -6.46 -4.32 16.73
N ASN A 107 -6.26 -4.41 15.42
CA ASN A 107 -5.04 -4.01 14.72
C ASN A 107 -5.35 -3.28 13.42
N GLY A 108 -4.33 -2.61 12.87
CA GLY A 108 -4.44 -1.85 11.63
C GLY A 108 -3.85 -2.55 10.40
N TYR A 109 -3.63 -3.86 10.46
CA TYR A 109 -3.05 -4.63 9.37
C TYR A 109 -4.12 -5.08 8.38
N LEU A 110 -4.20 -4.41 7.22
CA LEU A 110 -5.28 -4.56 6.25
C LEU A 110 -5.05 -5.61 5.16
N VAL A 111 -4.04 -6.45 5.26
CA VAL A 111 -3.77 -7.50 4.26
C VAL A 111 -4.99 -8.39 4.03
N LYS A 112 -5.76 -8.68 5.06
CA LYS A 112 -7.01 -9.45 4.92
C LYS A 112 -8.02 -8.79 3.98
N LEU A 113 -8.11 -7.46 3.99
CA LEU A 113 -9.02 -6.74 3.09
C LEU A 113 -8.58 -6.86 1.62
N SER A 114 -7.29 -6.88 1.35
CA SER A 114 -6.77 -7.06 -0.02
C SER A 114 -6.96 -8.49 -0.53
N LEU A 115 -7.04 -9.47 0.36
CA LEU A 115 -7.23 -10.88 0.03
C LEU A 115 -8.70 -11.30 -0.05
N ILE A 116 -9.58 -10.59 0.62
CA ILE A 116 -11.04 -10.86 0.67
C ILE A 116 -11.73 -9.93 -0.33
N HIS A 117 -11.55 -10.10 -1.59
CA HIS A 117 -12.34 -9.49 -2.67
C HIS A 117 -13.31 -8.37 -2.24
N ILE A 118 -12.76 -7.29 -1.84
CA ILE A 118 -13.55 -6.08 -1.60
C ILE A 118 -13.71 -5.34 -2.92
#